data_8af8542e060b1fba476b3202a4135733
#
_entry.id   8af8542e060b1fba476b3202a4135733
#
_cell.length_a   1.000
_cell.length_b   1.000
_cell.length_c   1.000
_cell.angle_alpha   90.00
_cell.angle_beta   90.00
_cell.angle_gamma   90.00
#
_symmetry.space_group_name_H-M   'P 1'
#
loop_
_entity.id
_entity.type
_entity.pdbx_description
1 polymer ?
#
loop_
_entity_poly.entity_id
_entity_poly.type
_entity_poly.pdbx_seq_one_letter_code
_entity_poly.pdbx_strand_id
1 'polypeptide(L)'
;MKVYGYYDNIEASDSLGFELQLVMNRNLEMSFDGKVYGKSTKAVLMKCCPFDINDFTGYCVLTSMFLYDYSITGSYQRLVYTEKHPTQDNMIICHNWINDGYDVTMTFNHDDPMMPLVTMDRDQVASDEGSFFGTAHGDNKILVTNSAYYNSVFYPCGRYLYVWTEMYVENLGEPVGTVGHFYNIMEWISDEEAERLKREEGM
;
A
#
# COMPACT_ATOMS: atom_id res chain seq x y z
N MET A 1 23.71 4.56 26.14
CA MET A 1 23.90 3.10 26.21
C MET A 1 23.70 2.55 24.81
N LYS A 2 24.53 1.59 24.38
CA LYS A 2 24.34 0.90 23.09
C LYS A 2 24.00 -0.56 23.37
N VAL A 3 23.00 -1.08 22.69
CA VAL A 3 22.61 -2.49 22.75
C VAL A 3 23.05 -3.13 21.45
N TYR A 4 23.77 -4.24 21.51
CA TYR A 4 24.37 -4.93 20.37
C TYR A 4 23.89 -6.38 20.30
N GLY A 5 23.90 -6.95 19.11
CA GLY A 5 23.81 -8.39 18.88
C GLY A 5 22.41 -9.00 18.87
N TYR A 6 21.34 -8.21 19.01
CA TYR A 6 19.99 -8.76 18.99
C TYR A 6 19.30 -8.67 17.64
N TYR A 7 19.69 -7.69 16.82
CA TYR A 7 19.01 -7.43 15.55
C TYR A 7 19.09 -8.62 14.58
N ASP A 8 20.25 -9.27 14.50
CA ASP A 8 20.47 -10.41 13.59
C ASP A 8 19.73 -11.69 14.02
N ASN A 9 19.28 -11.75 15.28
CA ASN A 9 18.54 -12.89 15.83
C ASN A 9 17.02 -12.72 15.76
N ILE A 10 16.53 -11.63 15.16
CA ILE A 10 15.10 -11.37 14.96
C ILE A 10 14.78 -11.75 13.53
N GLU A 11 13.75 -12.58 13.32
CA GLU A 11 13.22 -12.85 11.98
C GLU A 11 12.61 -11.59 11.38
N ALA A 12 12.58 -11.51 10.06
CA ALA A 12 11.92 -10.39 9.38
C ALA A 12 10.44 -10.36 9.75
N SER A 13 9.89 -9.19 9.99
CA SER A 13 8.55 -8.90 10.52
C SER A 13 8.34 -9.20 12.01
N ASP A 14 9.30 -9.81 12.69
CA ASP A 14 9.22 -10.03 14.13
C ASP A 14 9.67 -8.79 14.91
N SER A 15 9.35 -8.78 16.20
CA SER A 15 9.74 -7.73 17.13
C SER A 15 10.31 -8.31 18.41
N LEU A 16 11.28 -7.61 18.99
CA LEU A 16 11.85 -7.91 20.30
C LEU A 16 11.57 -6.75 21.25
N GLY A 17 10.77 -7.01 22.27
CA GLY A 17 10.54 -6.06 23.37
C GLY A 17 11.59 -6.21 24.46
N PHE A 18 12.07 -5.10 25.01
CA PHE A 18 12.92 -5.09 26.19
C PHE A 18 12.58 -3.93 27.12
N GLU A 19 12.87 -4.14 28.40
CA GLU A 19 12.70 -3.15 29.44
C GLU A 19 14.05 -2.82 30.05
N LEU A 20 14.39 -1.54 30.10
CA LEU A 20 15.56 -1.04 30.78
C LEU A 20 15.15 -0.48 32.12
N GLN A 21 15.71 -1.04 33.21
CA GLN A 21 15.46 -0.56 34.55
C GLN A 21 16.70 0.15 35.12
N LEU A 22 16.49 1.28 35.78
CA LEU A 22 17.52 1.94 36.52
C LEU A 22 17.73 1.19 37.85
N VAL A 23 18.78 0.40 37.92
CA VAL A 23 19.11 -0.40 39.13
C VAL A 23 19.90 0.45 40.10
N MET A 24 20.84 1.28 39.62
CA MET A 24 21.67 2.15 40.45
C MET A 24 22.06 3.42 39.67
N ASN A 25 21.90 4.56 40.31
CA ASN A 25 22.41 5.84 39.84
C ASN A 25 23.47 6.36 40.80
N ARG A 26 24.71 6.46 40.38
CA ARG A 26 25.83 7.00 41.17
C ARG A 26 26.01 8.51 41.01
N ASN A 27 25.33 9.11 40.04
CA ASN A 27 25.35 10.54 39.82
C ASN A 27 24.13 11.19 40.48
N LEU A 28 24.34 11.81 41.63
CA LEU A 28 23.27 12.44 42.40
C LEU A 28 22.64 13.64 41.69
N GLU A 29 23.37 14.28 40.79
CA GLU A 29 22.83 15.41 39.98
C GLU A 29 21.86 14.94 38.92
N MET A 30 21.91 13.68 38.52
CA MET A 30 21.03 13.08 37.55
C MET A 30 19.96 12.17 38.19
N SER A 31 19.75 12.25 39.51
CA SER A 31 18.67 11.51 40.15
C SER A 31 17.32 12.13 39.77
N PHE A 32 16.34 11.27 39.53
CA PHE A 32 14.98 11.68 39.27
C PHE A 32 13.97 10.91 40.12
N ASP A 33 12.83 11.57 40.36
CA ASP A 33 11.76 10.95 41.13
C ASP A 33 11.10 9.81 40.33
N GLY A 34 11.32 8.57 40.75
CA GLY A 34 10.73 7.40 40.13
C GLY A 34 9.20 7.30 40.23
N LYS A 35 8.57 8.14 41.06
CA LYS A 35 7.11 8.24 41.11
C LYS A 35 6.55 9.05 39.95
N VAL A 36 7.31 10.05 39.51
CA VAL A 36 6.89 10.95 38.40
C VAL A 36 7.36 10.42 37.05
N TYR A 37 8.62 9.98 36.97
CA TYR A 37 9.25 9.63 35.69
C TYR A 37 9.37 8.12 35.45
N GLY A 38 9.02 7.30 36.45
CA GLY A 38 9.23 5.86 36.41
C GLY A 38 10.70 5.46 36.63
N LYS A 39 10.95 4.19 36.78
CA LYS A 39 12.29 3.59 36.98
C LYS A 39 12.73 2.75 35.79
N SER A 40 11.90 2.61 34.81
CA SER A 40 12.16 1.79 33.65
C SER A 40 11.69 2.49 32.39
N THR A 41 12.28 2.12 31.27
CA THR A 41 11.81 2.45 29.93
C THR A 41 11.70 1.18 29.11
N LYS A 42 10.65 1.10 28.32
CA LYS A 42 10.41 -0.02 27.40
C LYS A 42 10.77 0.43 25.99
N ALA A 43 11.37 -0.46 25.26
CA ALA A 43 11.61 -0.27 23.83
C ALA A 43 11.31 -1.57 23.08
N VAL A 44 10.94 -1.43 21.83
CA VAL A 44 10.71 -2.53 20.91
C VAL A 44 11.65 -2.36 19.74
N LEU A 45 12.39 -3.39 19.41
CA LEU A 45 13.14 -3.51 18.18
C LEU A 45 12.29 -4.28 17.18
N MET A 46 12.12 -3.72 16.00
CA MET A 46 11.44 -4.37 14.88
C MET A 46 12.43 -4.52 13.75
N LYS A 47 12.41 -5.66 13.08
CA LYS A 47 13.18 -5.89 11.86
C LYS A 47 12.25 -5.73 10.68
N CYS A 48 12.44 -4.65 9.94
CA CYS A 48 11.75 -4.43 8.67
C CYS A 48 12.51 -5.14 7.55
N CYS A 49 11.79 -5.73 6.59
CA CYS A 49 12.39 -6.19 5.35
C CYS A 49 12.91 -5.00 4.55
N PRO A 50 14.07 -5.11 3.91
CA PRO A 50 14.51 -4.08 2.98
C PRO A 50 13.51 -3.95 1.84
N PHE A 51 13.33 -2.73 1.36
CA PHE A 51 12.53 -2.48 0.17
C PHE A 51 13.33 -2.88 -1.07
N ASP A 52 12.72 -3.71 -1.92
CA ASP A 52 13.16 -3.96 -3.28
C ASP A 52 11.94 -3.80 -4.20
N ILE A 53 12.04 -2.90 -5.17
CA ILE A 53 10.95 -2.65 -6.13
C ILE A 53 10.60 -3.91 -6.95
N ASN A 54 11.56 -4.81 -7.14
CA ASN A 54 11.34 -6.06 -7.86
C ASN A 54 10.38 -7.01 -7.14
N ASP A 55 10.23 -6.89 -5.82
CA ASP A 55 9.23 -7.63 -5.05
C ASP A 55 7.78 -7.24 -5.39
N PHE A 56 7.62 -6.08 -6.04
CA PHE A 56 6.34 -5.51 -6.45
C PHE A 56 6.17 -5.50 -7.98
N THR A 57 6.84 -6.41 -8.68
CA THR A 57 6.71 -6.61 -10.13
C THR A 57 6.27 -8.03 -10.44
N GLY A 58 5.63 -8.22 -11.60
CA GLY A 58 5.07 -9.50 -12.04
C GLY A 58 3.57 -9.57 -11.79
N TYR A 59 3.05 -10.79 -11.67
CA TYR A 59 1.62 -11.00 -11.46
C TYR A 59 1.19 -10.66 -10.05
N CYS A 60 0.03 -10.00 -9.97
CA CYS A 60 -0.55 -9.54 -8.73
C CYS A 60 -2.06 -9.78 -8.74
N VAL A 61 -2.60 -10.29 -7.64
CA VAL A 61 -4.05 -10.34 -7.42
C VAL A 61 -4.49 -9.01 -6.83
N LEU A 62 -5.29 -8.27 -7.58
CA LEU A 62 -5.97 -7.07 -7.12
C LEU A 62 -7.34 -7.45 -6.57
N THR A 63 -7.57 -7.20 -5.29
CA THR A 63 -8.89 -7.25 -4.65
C THR A 63 -9.37 -5.83 -4.44
N SER A 64 -10.51 -5.43 -5.03
CA SER A 64 -10.98 -4.05 -5.04
C SER A 64 -12.42 -3.91 -4.55
N MET A 65 -12.63 -3.03 -3.58
CA MET A 65 -13.98 -2.66 -3.14
C MET A 65 -14.78 -1.97 -4.25
N PHE A 66 -14.12 -1.23 -5.14
CA PHE A 66 -14.79 -0.65 -6.29
C PHE A 66 -15.38 -1.72 -7.22
N LEU A 67 -14.61 -2.77 -7.52
CA LEU A 67 -15.10 -3.90 -8.32
C LEU A 67 -16.22 -4.65 -7.61
N TYR A 68 -16.15 -4.78 -6.29
CA TYR A 68 -17.18 -5.41 -5.49
C TYR A 68 -18.50 -4.62 -5.56
N ASP A 69 -18.44 -3.32 -5.36
CA ASP A 69 -19.63 -2.46 -5.29
C ASP A 69 -20.30 -2.27 -6.66
N TYR A 70 -19.50 -2.18 -7.72
CA TYR A 70 -19.99 -1.84 -9.07
C TYR A 70 -19.95 -2.98 -10.07
N SER A 71 -19.28 -4.08 -9.74
CA SER A 71 -19.23 -5.32 -10.56
C SER A 71 -18.92 -5.09 -12.05
N ILE A 72 -18.08 -4.10 -12.36
CA ILE A 72 -17.75 -3.72 -13.76
C ILE A 72 -17.22 -4.93 -14.54
N THR A 73 -16.44 -5.79 -13.89
CA THR A 73 -15.87 -7.00 -14.50
C THR A 73 -16.58 -8.28 -14.10
N GLY A 74 -17.63 -8.20 -13.27
CA GLY A 74 -18.32 -9.38 -12.71
C GLY A 74 -17.56 -10.07 -11.56
N SER A 75 -16.40 -9.59 -11.19
CA SER A 75 -15.59 -10.09 -10.08
C SER A 75 -15.03 -8.94 -9.26
N TYR A 76 -14.87 -9.14 -7.95
CA TYR A 76 -14.18 -8.20 -7.07
C TYR A 76 -12.66 -8.38 -7.07
N GLN A 77 -12.17 -9.38 -7.78
CA GLN A 77 -10.75 -9.68 -7.94
C GLN A 77 -10.36 -9.71 -9.42
N ARG A 78 -9.13 -9.29 -9.67
CA ARG A 78 -8.50 -9.35 -10.99
C ARG A 78 -7.05 -9.79 -10.85
N LEU A 79 -6.60 -10.56 -11.82
CA LEU A 79 -5.17 -10.79 -12.02
C LEU A 79 -4.64 -9.64 -12.88
N VAL A 80 -3.74 -8.84 -12.33
CA VAL A 80 -3.07 -7.73 -13.01
C VAL A 80 -1.57 -8.03 -13.14
N TYR A 81 -0.90 -7.32 -14.02
CA TYR A 81 0.54 -7.42 -14.20
C TYR A 81 1.19 -6.08 -13.89
N THR A 82 2.29 -6.10 -13.15
CA THR A 82 3.01 -4.90 -12.79
C THR A 82 4.45 -4.97 -13.28
N GLU A 83 4.99 -3.84 -13.69
CA GLU A 83 6.39 -3.72 -14.07
C GLU A 83 7.01 -2.45 -13.50
N LYS A 84 8.34 -2.46 -13.38
CA LYS A 84 9.09 -1.29 -12.95
C LYS A 84 8.97 -0.18 -13.97
N HIS A 85 8.72 1.05 -13.49
CA HIS A 85 8.69 2.22 -14.37
C HIS A 85 10.06 2.45 -15.03
N PRO A 86 10.13 2.73 -16.35
CA PRO A 86 11.40 2.74 -17.08
C PRO A 86 12.38 3.85 -16.68
N THR A 87 11.89 4.91 -16.04
CA THR A 87 12.71 6.09 -15.68
C THR A 87 12.67 6.46 -14.20
N GLN A 88 11.84 5.79 -13.39
CA GLN A 88 11.70 6.08 -11.96
C GLN A 88 11.89 4.79 -11.15
N ASP A 89 12.93 4.79 -10.31
CA ASP A 89 13.37 3.58 -9.61
C ASP A 89 12.43 3.10 -8.50
N ASN A 90 11.58 3.98 -8.00
CA ASN A 90 10.62 3.72 -6.93
C ASN A 90 9.15 3.69 -7.40
N MET A 91 8.92 3.49 -8.70
CA MET A 91 7.59 3.50 -9.29
C MET A 91 7.34 2.20 -10.07
N ILE A 92 6.11 1.72 -10.00
CA ILE A 92 5.61 0.63 -10.85
C ILE A 92 4.51 1.15 -11.78
N ILE A 93 4.35 0.47 -12.91
CA ILE A 93 3.18 0.55 -13.79
C ILE A 93 2.34 -0.70 -13.50
N CYS A 94 1.07 -0.51 -13.20
CA CYS A 94 0.10 -1.59 -13.04
C CYS A 94 -0.81 -1.60 -14.28
N HIS A 95 -0.67 -2.65 -15.08
CA HIS A 95 -1.43 -2.80 -16.33
C HIS A 95 -2.83 -3.30 -16.07
N ASN A 96 -3.80 -2.73 -16.79
CA ASN A 96 -5.21 -3.14 -16.74
C ASN A 96 -5.78 -3.13 -15.30
N TRP A 97 -5.49 -2.07 -14.53
CA TRP A 97 -5.75 -2.06 -13.09
C TRP A 97 -7.21 -2.34 -12.73
N ILE A 98 -8.15 -1.54 -13.20
CA ILE A 98 -9.60 -1.76 -12.97
C ILE A 98 -10.28 -2.29 -14.22
N ASN A 99 -9.90 -1.79 -15.40
CA ASN A 99 -10.45 -2.20 -16.67
C ASN A 99 -9.33 -2.41 -17.70
N ASP A 100 -9.58 -3.23 -18.70
CA ASP A 100 -8.62 -3.54 -19.75
C ASP A 100 -8.25 -2.28 -20.56
N GLY A 101 -6.95 -2.11 -20.81
CA GLY A 101 -6.42 -0.97 -21.56
C GLY A 101 -6.14 0.27 -20.71
N TYR A 102 -6.38 0.23 -19.40
CA TYR A 102 -6.15 1.35 -18.50
C TYR A 102 -5.11 0.99 -17.44
N ASP A 103 -3.94 1.60 -17.59
CA ASP A 103 -2.80 1.41 -16.70
C ASP A 103 -2.73 2.54 -15.69
N VAL A 104 -2.25 2.23 -14.49
CA VAL A 104 -1.99 3.23 -13.45
C VAL A 104 -0.57 3.09 -12.93
N THR A 105 -0.03 4.19 -12.44
CA THR A 105 1.30 4.22 -11.81
C THR A 105 1.19 4.39 -10.31
N MET A 106 2.10 3.76 -9.59
CA MET A 106 2.19 3.85 -8.13
C MET A 106 3.64 4.10 -7.71
N THR A 107 3.84 5.08 -6.85
CA THR A 107 5.15 5.47 -6.34
C THR A 107 5.32 5.00 -4.90
N PHE A 108 6.42 4.33 -4.60
CA PHE A 108 6.77 3.83 -3.28
C PHE A 108 7.67 4.83 -2.55
N ASN A 109 7.27 5.22 -1.35
CA ASN A 109 8.09 5.99 -0.43
C ASN A 109 8.44 5.10 0.78
N HIS A 110 9.71 4.76 0.89
CA HIS A 110 10.28 3.90 1.92
C HIS A 110 11.21 4.63 2.91
N ASP A 111 11.17 5.95 2.95
CA ASP A 111 12.01 6.77 3.82
C ASP A 111 11.78 6.46 5.30
N ASP A 112 10.52 6.18 5.66
CA ASP A 112 10.17 5.68 7.00
C ASP A 112 9.82 4.19 6.92
N PRO A 113 10.71 3.29 7.37
CA PRO A 113 10.45 1.85 7.32
C PRO A 113 9.31 1.40 8.24
N MET A 114 8.88 2.24 9.19
CA MET A 114 7.74 1.96 10.08
C MET A 114 6.41 2.39 9.47
N MET A 115 6.45 3.27 8.48
CA MET A 115 5.28 3.75 7.75
C MET A 115 5.61 3.89 6.25
N PRO A 116 5.89 2.78 5.56
CA PRO A 116 6.19 2.81 4.14
C PRO A 116 4.91 3.13 3.35
N LEU A 117 4.93 4.22 2.60
CA LEU A 117 3.77 4.75 1.90
C LEU A 117 3.81 4.43 0.41
N VAL A 118 2.64 4.24 -0.18
CA VAL A 118 2.47 4.22 -1.63
C VAL A 118 1.57 5.38 -2.06
N THR A 119 1.89 6.01 -3.16
CA THR A 119 1.09 7.12 -3.71
C THR A 119 0.81 6.91 -5.18
N MET A 120 -0.29 7.46 -5.66
CA MET A 120 -0.66 7.51 -7.07
C MET A 120 -0.67 8.96 -7.54
N ASP A 121 -0.25 9.20 -8.78
CA ASP A 121 -0.44 10.50 -9.40
C ASP A 121 -1.93 10.80 -9.54
N ARG A 122 -2.26 12.09 -9.56
CA ARG A 122 -3.63 12.52 -9.73
C ARG A 122 -4.13 12.25 -11.14
N ASP A 123 -5.44 12.10 -11.24
CA ASP A 123 -6.19 12.16 -12.49
C ASP A 123 -5.80 11.05 -13.48
N GLN A 124 -5.33 9.90 -12.97
CA GLN A 124 -5.09 8.74 -13.81
C GLN A 124 -6.41 8.12 -14.25
N VAL A 125 -6.48 7.68 -15.50
CA VAL A 125 -7.68 7.05 -16.04
C VAL A 125 -7.69 5.58 -15.65
N ALA A 126 -8.72 5.15 -14.91
CA ALA A 126 -8.88 3.75 -14.50
C ALA A 126 -9.84 2.97 -15.41
N SER A 127 -10.74 3.66 -16.13
CA SER A 127 -11.76 3.04 -17.00
C SER A 127 -12.40 4.09 -17.90
N ASP A 128 -13.06 3.66 -18.97
CA ASP A 128 -13.96 4.47 -19.80
C ASP A 128 -15.44 4.11 -19.60
N GLU A 129 -15.76 3.36 -18.57
CA GLU A 129 -17.10 2.92 -18.23
C GLU A 129 -17.86 3.94 -17.35
N GLY A 130 -17.51 5.23 -17.46
CA GLY A 130 -18.13 6.31 -16.67
C GLY A 130 -19.64 6.44 -16.88
N SER A 131 -20.15 6.01 -18.05
CA SER A 131 -21.60 5.94 -18.32
C SER A 131 -22.35 5.01 -17.37
N PHE A 132 -21.66 4.08 -16.70
CA PHE A 132 -22.21 3.24 -15.65
C PHE A 132 -22.85 4.06 -14.50
N PHE A 133 -22.34 5.26 -14.23
CA PHE A 133 -22.86 6.18 -13.20
C PHE A 133 -23.97 7.12 -13.72
N GLY A 134 -24.44 6.94 -14.94
CA GLY A 134 -25.47 7.76 -15.57
C GLY A 134 -24.98 8.45 -16.84
N THR A 135 -25.81 9.28 -17.46
CA THR A 135 -25.56 9.89 -18.77
C THR A 135 -24.83 11.24 -18.74
N ALA A 136 -24.51 11.76 -17.57
CA ALA A 136 -24.03 13.14 -17.38
C ALA A 136 -22.52 13.23 -17.12
N HIS A 137 -21.74 12.27 -17.62
CA HIS A 137 -20.33 12.19 -17.33
C HIS A 137 -19.50 12.56 -18.53
N GLY A 138 -19.05 13.78 -18.59
CA GLY A 138 -18.12 14.40 -19.51
C GLY A 138 -17.57 13.53 -20.64
N ASP A 139 -16.38 13.05 -20.48
CA ASP A 139 -15.65 12.20 -21.44
C ASP A 139 -15.82 10.69 -21.20
N ASN A 140 -16.74 10.32 -20.31
CA ASN A 140 -17.03 8.93 -19.95
C ASN A 140 -15.89 8.21 -19.20
N LYS A 141 -14.90 8.92 -18.70
CA LYS A 141 -13.79 8.31 -17.96
C LYS A 141 -14.05 8.25 -16.47
N ILE A 142 -13.55 7.20 -15.85
CA ILE A 142 -13.42 7.09 -14.40
C ILE A 142 -11.97 7.40 -14.08
N LEU A 143 -11.77 8.47 -13.32
CA LEU A 143 -10.47 8.91 -12.86
C LEU A 143 -10.17 8.37 -11.47
N VAL A 144 -8.91 8.18 -11.16
CA VAL A 144 -8.43 7.69 -9.88
C VAL A 144 -7.28 8.54 -9.36
N THR A 145 -7.27 8.72 -8.05
CA THR A 145 -6.18 9.32 -7.29
C THR A 145 -6.11 8.70 -5.90
N ASN A 146 -5.09 9.03 -5.11
CA ASN A 146 -5.05 8.65 -3.70
C ASN A 146 -6.21 9.27 -2.94
N SER A 147 -6.76 8.51 -1.99
CA SER A 147 -7.69 9.07 -1.02
C SER A 147 -7.02 10.19 -0.22
N ALA A 148 -7.72 11.32 -0.04
CA ALA A 148 -7.27 12.39 0.83
C ALA A 148 -7.43 12.08 2.32
N TYR A 149 -8.17 11.01 2.67
CA TYR A 149 -8.53 10.68 4.05
C TYR A 149 -7.74 9.52 4.64
N TYR A 150 -7.16 8.65 3.78
CA TYR A 150 -6.53 7.41 4.22
C TYR A 150 -5.17 7.24 3.56
N ASN A 151 -4.18 6.83 4.35
CA ASN A 151 -2.86 6.48 3.85
C ASN A 151 -2.89 5.12 3.15
N SER A 152 -2.23 5.06 2.01
CA SER A 152 -1.91 3.81 1.33
C SER A 152 -0.53 3.36 1.76
N VAL A 153 -0.39 2.08 2.11
CA VAL A 153 0.84 1.51 2.68
C VAL A 153 1.24 0.23 1.98
N PHE A 154 2.51 -0.10 2.00
CA PHE A 154 3.00 -1.37 1.48
C PHE A 154 3.82 -2.14 2.51
N TYR A 155 3.93 -3.45 2.31
CA TYR A 155 4.58 -4.36 3.25
C TYR A 155 5.61 -5.22 2.51
N PRO A 156 6.91 -4.85 2.56
CA PRO A 156 7.96 -5.54 1.83
C PRO A 156 8.08 -7.03 2.19
N CYS A 157 7.94 -7.36 3.48
CA CYS A 157 8.05 -8.75 3.94
C CYS A 157 6.95 -9.66 3.39
N GLY A 158 5.77 -9.13 3.16
CA GLY A 158 4.60 -9.89 2.69
C GLY A 158 4.34 -9.76 1.20
N ARG A 159 5.06 -8.88 0.51
CA ARG A 159 4.84 -8.58 -0.91
C ARG A 159 3.39 -8.22 -1.22
N TYR A 160 2.83 -7.33 -0.42
CA TYR A 160 1.47 -6.82 -0.63
C TYR A 160 1.39 -5.34 -0.27
N LEU A 161 0.35 -4.69 -0.74
CA LEU A 161 0.04 -3.31 -0.39
C LEU A 161 -1.46 -3.07 -0.23
N TYR A 162 -1.77 -2.02 0.49
CA TYR A 162 -3.12 -1.48 0.66
C TYR A 162 -3.18 -0.10 0.05
N VAL A 163 -4.05 0.09 -0.95
CA VAL A 163 -4.24 1.38 -1.60
C VAL A 163 -5.66 1.88 -1.35
N TRP A 164 -5.74 3.04 -0.71
CA TRP A 164 -6.96 3.80 -0.63
C TRP A 164 -7.03 4.79 -1.79
N THR A 165 -8.02 4.62 -2.62
CA THR A 165 -8.23 5.46 -3.79
C THR A 165 -9.51 6.26 -3.67
N GLU A 166 -9.50 7.45 -4.23
CA GLU A 166 -10.69 8.20 -4.59
C GLU A 166 -10.95 8.00 -6.08
N MET A 167 -12.14 7.55 -6.43
CA MET A 167 -12.60 7.46 -7.81
C MET A 167 -13.67 8.50 -8.09
N TYR A 168 -13.60 9.11 -9.25
CA TYR A 168 -14.47 10.21 -9.63
C TYR A 168 -14.66 10.26 -11.14
N VAL A 169 -15.73 10.94 -11.56
CA VAL A 169 -16.05 11.22 -12.95
C VAL A 169 -16.14 12.73 -13.14
N GLU A 170 -15.68 13.22 -14.29
CA GLU A 170 -15.79 14.63 -14.62
C GLU A 170 -17.04 14.89 -15.44
N ASN A 171 -17.78 15.91 -15.06
CA ASN A 171 -18.87 16.45 -15.85
C ASN A 171 -18.39 17.66 -16.63
N LEU A 172 -18.79 17.79 -17.88
CA LEU A 172 -18.48 18.96 -18.69
C LEU A 172 -19.06 20.23 -18.03
N GLY A 173 -18.14 21.09 -17.58
CA GLY A 173 -18.49 22.41 -17.02
C GLY A 173 -18.89 22.42 -15.55
N GLU A 174 -18.86 21.29 -14.86
CA GLU A 174 -19.19 21.20 -13.42
C GLU A 174 -18.05 20.58 -12.63
N PRO A 175 -17.98 20.83 -11.31
CA PRO A 175 -17.04 20.14 -10.46
C PRO A 175 -17.22 18.63 -10.49
N VAL A 176 -16.14 17.96 -10.32
CA VAL A 176 -16.00 16.51 -10.28
C VAL A 176 -17.03 15.83 -9.41
N GLY A 177 -17.67 14.80 -9.94
CA GLY A 177 -18.49 13.88 -9.18
C GLY A 177 -17.65 12.78 -8.55
N THR A 178 -17.41 12.84 -7.23
CA THR A 178 -16.79 11.74 -6.50
C THR A 178 -17.71 10.54 -6.46
N VAL A 179 -17.22 9.40 -6.96
CA VAL A 179 -17.91 8.11 -6.87
C VAL A 179 -17.74 7.54 -5.46
N GLY A 180 -16.54 7.60 -4.92
CA GLY A 180 -16.26 7.17 -3.56
C GLY A 180 -14.79 6.98 -3.28
N HIS A 181 -14.52 6.55 -2.04
CA HIS A 181 -13.21 6.13 -1.58
C HIS A 181 -13.21 4.62 -1.43
N PHE A 182 -12.30 3.95 -2.10
CA PHE A 182 -12.26 2.50 -2.20
C PHE A 182 -10.96 1.94 -1.68
N TYR A 183 -11.08 0.84 -0.96
CA TYR A 183 -9.96 0.07 -0.46
C TYR A 183 -9.58 -1.00 -1.47
N ASN A 184 -8.31 -1.09 -1.77
CA ASN A 184 -7.77 -2.07 -2.68
C ASN A 184 -6.60 -2.79 -2.02
N ILE A 185 -6.52 -4.10 -2.22
CA ILE A 185 -5.39 -4.93 -1.80
C ILE A 185 -4.72 -5.45 -3.07
N MET A 186 -3.41 -5.35 -3.13
CA MET A 186 -2.61 -5.95 -4.19
C MET A 186 -1.62 -6.93 -3.56
N GLU A 187 -1.66 -8.19 -4.00
CA GLU A 187 -0.83 -9.28 -3.48
C GLU A 187 -0.04 -9.92 -4.62
N TRP A 188 1.29 -9.82 -4.57
CA TRP A 188 2.16 -10.38 -5.59
C TRP A 188 2.33 -11.88 -5.40
N ILE A 189 2.09 -12.60 -6.47
CA ILE A 189 2.09 -14.07 -6.52
C ILE A 189 3.16 -14.57 -7.49
N SER A 190 3.44 -15.87 -7.45
CA SER A 190 4.34 -16.49 -8.43
C SER A 190 3.67 -16.65 -9.79
N ASP A 191 4.48 -16.76 -10.85
CA ASP A 191 4.00 -17.05 -12.20
C ASP A 191 3.21 -18.36 -12.26
N GLU A 192 3.62 -19.38 -11.48
CA GLU A 192 2.92 -20.66 -11.40
C GLU A 192 1.51 -20.50 -10.83
N GLU A 193 1.38 -19.72 -9.78
CA GLU A 193 0.08 -19.42 -9.17
C GLU A 193 -0.80 -18.59 -10.11
N ALA A 194 -0.22 -17.60 -10.79
CA ALA A 194 -0.94 -16.81 -11.79
C ALA A 194 -1.49 -17.68 -12.93
N GLU A 195 -0.69 -18.61 -13.44
CA GLU A 195 -1.14 -19.55 -14.47
C GLU A 195 -2.22 -20.52 -13.94
N ARG A 196 -2.18 -20.88 -12.67
CA ARG A 196 -3.26 -21.64 -12.03
C ARG A 196 -4.56 -20.85 -11.99
N LEU A 197 -4.51 -19.58 -11.52
CA LEU A 197 -5.70 -18.72 -11.43
C LEU A 197 -6.33 -18.45 -12.80
N LYS A 198 -5.52 -18.22 -13.83
CA LYS A 198 -6.01 -18.07 -15.21
C LYS A 198 -6.81 -19.29 -15.70
N ARG A 199 -6.31 -20.49 -15.39
CA ARG A 199 -6.95 -21.73 -15.85
C ARG A 199 -8.19 -22.12 -15.05
N GLU A 200 -8.17 -21.93 -13.73
CA GLU A 200 -9.19 -22.46 -12.82
C GLU A 200 -10.30 -21.45 -12.55
N GLU A 201 -9.96 -20.18 -12.52
CA GLU A 201 -10.88 -19.10 -12.12
C GLU A 201 -11.19 -18.14 -13.26
N GLY A 202 -10.49 -18.25 -14.40
CA GLY A 202 -10.70 -17.38 -15.56
C GLY A 202 -10.31 -15.91 -15.32
N MET A 203 -9.35 -15.70 -14.41
CA MET A 203 -8.85 -14.36 -14.04
C MET A 203 -7.88 -13.81 -15.09
#